data_8f07018465e3ec1987e0c48da8f07244
#
_entry.id   8f07018465e3ec1987e0c48da8f07244
#
_cell.length_a   1.000
_cell.length_b   1.000
_cell.length_c   1.000
_cell.angle_alpha   90.00
_cell.angle_beta   90.00
_cell.angle_gamma   90.00
#
_symmetry.space_group_name_H-M   'P 1'
#
loop_
_entity.id
_entity.type
_entity.pdbx_description
1 polymer ?
#
loop_
_entity_poly.entity_id
_entity_poly.type
_entity_poly.pdbx_seq_one_letter_code
_entity_poly.pdbx_strand_id
1 'polypeptide(L)'
;MTRKPMAALLVVFFLTGSMAGCLGSGGLDVLPEKKGIPGGLTLACLRSSMYTSMVIEIDYEPGYRPYASSVDLLIDRLNSVCDKPSGISVEYDEVDFGHEGAWSAQDVRDKGWEQKDTSPRQGTTLYWQILFPAGTYDSDSVLGVAVDASTVALFSDSIDEADGPFGRPSVEDVENSVLVHEVGHLLGLVNLVYQSPVDHEDPD
;
A
#
# COMPACT_ATOMS: atom_id res chain seq x y z
N MET A 1 16.47 -76.57 1.99
CA MET A 1 15.35 -75.63 1.88
C MET A 1 15.79 -74.30 2.50
N THR A 2 16.27 -73.44 1.67
CA THR A 2 16.86 -72.12 2.07
C THR A 2 15.86 -71.03 1.75
N ARG A 3 15.34 -70.35 2.77
CA ARG A 3 14.53 -69.14 2.62
C ARG A 3 15.45 -67.95 2.46
N LYS A 4 15.38 -67.31 1.31
CA LYS A 4 16.06 -66.04 1.05
C LYS A 4 15.29 -64.86 1.69
N PRO A 5 16.00 -63.81 2.14
CA PRO A 5 15.37 -62.71 2.80
C PRO A 5 14.80 -61.72 1.77
N MET A 6 13.53 -61.42 1.92
CA MET A 6 12.73 -60.43 1.14
C MET A 6 12.63 -59.13 1.93
N ALA A 7 13.72 -58.72 2.56
CA ALA A 7 13.72 -57.53 3.44
C ALA A 7 14.55 -56.36 2.95
N ALA A 8 15.20 -56.44 1.77
CA ALA A 8 16.14 -55.42 1.30
C ALA A 8 15.58 -54.48 0.23
N LEU A 9 14.31 -54.61 -0.18
CA LEU A 9 13.77 -53.81 -1.30
C LEU A 9 12.79 -52.72 -0.85
N LEU A 10 12.54 -52.54 0.44
CA LEU A 10 11.55 -51.60 0.97
C LEU A 10 12.17 -50.33 1.57
N VAL A 11 13.50 -50.23 1.63
CA VAL A 11 14.16 -49.06 2.24
C VAL A 11 14.61 -48.01 1.19
N VAL A 12 14.67 -48.37 -0.09
CA VAL A 12 15.13 -47.44 -1.14
C VAL A 12 14.03 -46.51 -1.68
N PHE A 13 12.77 -46.84 -1.42
CA PHE A 13 11.65 -46.04 -1.92
C PHE A 13 11.25 -44.86 -1.03
N PHE A 14 11.81 -44.73 0.18
CA PHE A 14 11.46 -43.65 1.10
C PHE A 14 12.45 -42.47 1.11
N LEU A 15 13.52 -42.51 0.32
CA LEU A 15 14.57 -41.48 0.28
C LEU A 15 14.54 -40.59 -0.96
N THR A 16 13.58 -40.78 -1.89
CA THR A 16 13.46 -39.93 -3.10
C THR A 16 12.21 -39.07 -3.13
N GLY A 17 11.45 -38.98 -2.03
CA GLY A 17 10.16 -38.30 -1.94
C GLY A 17 10.16 -36.94 -1.25
N SER A 18 11.31 -36.32 -0.93
CA SER A 18 11.32 -35.11 -0.10
C SER A 18 12.14 -33.92 -0.63
N MET A 19 12.30 -33.79 -1.94
CA MET A 19 12.89 -32.59 -2.55
C MET A 19 12.04 -32.00 -3.67
N ALA A 20 10.72 -32.14 -3.60
CA ALA A 20 9.79 -31.46 -4.48
C ALA A 20 8.91 -30.50 -3.66
N GLY A 21 9.54 -29.57 -3.02
CA GLY A 21 8.80 -28.56 -2.28
C GLY A 21 9.65 -27.32 -2.09
N CYS A 22 9.24 -26.22 -2.70
CA CYS A 22 9.80 -24.88 -2.55
C CYS A 22 10.82 -24.45 -3.59
N LEU A 23 10.50 -24.62 -4.86
CA LEU A 23 10.92 -23.69 -5.91
C LEU A 23 9.67 -23.20 -6.66
N GLY A 24 8.64 -22.84 -5.91
CA GLY A 24 7.68 -21.87 -6.38
C GLY A 24 8.38 -20.52 -6.30
N SER A 25 8.74 -19.95 -7.42
CA SER A 25 9.06 -18.52 -7.56
C SER A 25 7.78 -17.66 -7.37
N GLY A 26 6.97 -18.01 -6.39
CA GLY A 26 5.90 -17.18 -5.88
C GLY A 26 6.56 -16.17 -4.97
N GLY A 27 6.61 -14.91 -5.40
CA GLY A 27 7.31 -13.86 -4.71
C GLY A 27 7.05 -13.85 -3.21
N LEU A 28 8.14 -13.85 -2.48
CA LEU A 28 8.16 -13.57 -1.04
C LEU A 28 7.68 -12.14 -0.72
N ASP A 29 7.33 -11.37 -1.76
CA ASP A 29 7.08 -9.94 -1.64
C ASP A 29 5.73 -9.64 -1.00
N VAL A 30 4.74 -10.54 -1.15
CA VAL A 30 3.41 -10.35 -0.53
C VAL A 30 2.80 -11.69 -0.18
N LEU A 31 2.56 -11.91 1.08
CA LEU A 31 1.67 -12.97 1.53
C LEU A 31 0.22 -12.55 1.25
N PRO A 32 -0.64 -13.42 0.69
CA PRO A 32 -2.03 -13.07 0.39
C PRO A 32 -2.78 -12.46 1.57
N GLU A 33 -2.51 -12.95 2.77
CA GLU A 33 -3.09 -12.47 4.02
C GLU A 33 -2.60 -11.08 4.47
N LYS A 34 -1.52 -10.58 3.88
CA LYS A 34 -0.97 -9.26 4.18
C LYS A 34 -1.49 -8.15 3.27
N LYS A 35 -2.22 -8.48 2.21
CA LYS A 35 -2.78 -7.47 1.29
C LYS A 35 -3.80 -6.53 1.93
N GLY A 36 -4.49 -7.00 2.96
CA GLY A 36 -5.51 -6.24 3.67
C GLY A 36 -4.97 -5.28 4.73
N ILE A 37 -3.65 -5.14 4.87
CA ILE A 37 -3.03 -4.27 5.87
C ILE A 37 -1.92 -3.41 5.25
N PRO A 38 -1.72 -2.17 5.73
CA PRO A 38 -0.61 -1.33 5.34
C PRO A 38 0.75 -2.04 5.47
N GLY A 39 1.67 -1.77 4.56
CA GLY A 39 2.97 -2.42 4.52
C GLY A 39 3.02 -3.80 3.88
N GLY A 40 1.88 -4.38 3.51
CA GLY A 40 1.82 -5.71 2.89
C GLY A 40 2.50 -5.81 1.52
N LEU A 41 2.71 -4.68 0.83
CA LEU A 41 3.39 -4.58 -0.47
C LEU A 41 4.75 -3.87 -0.42
N THR A 42 5.32 -3.65 0.76
CA THR A 42 6.60 -2.95 0.94
C THR A 42 7.71 -3.53 0.07
N LEU A 43 7.91 -4.84 0.10
CA LEU A 43 8.98 -5.49 -0.69
C LEU A 43 8.73 -5.38 -2.20
N ALA A 44 7.47 -5.30 -2.62
CA ALA A 44 7.11 -5.06 -4.00
C ALA A 44 7.54 -3.66 -4.48
N CYS A 45 7.54 -2.65 -3.61
CA CYS A 45 8.10 -1.33 -3.88
C CYS A 45 9.63 -1.35 -3.86
N LEU A 46 10.24 -1.86 -2.79
CA LEU A 46 11.68 -1.80 -2.56
C LEU A 46 12.52 -2.61 -3.57
N ARG A 47 11.92 -3.53 -4.32
CA ARG A 47 12.60 -4.44 -5.24
C ARG A 47 11.99 -4.40 -6.63
N SER A 48 12.85 -4.46 -7.65
CA SER A 48 12.45 -4.54 -9.05
C SER A 48 12.32 -5.98 -9.59
N SER A 49 12.63 -6.99 -8.77
CA SER A 49 12.66 -8.39 -9.22
C SER A 49 11.35 -8.90 -9.84
N MET A 50 10.21 -8.35 -9.43
CA MET A 50 8.90 -8.70 -9.96
C MET A 50 8.18 -7.51 -10.61
N TYR A 51 8.37 -6.30 -10.06
CA TYR A 51 7.68 -5.09 -10.49
C TYR A 51 8.71 -4.03 -10.86
N THR A 52 8.89 -3.84 -12.16
CA THR A 52 9.87 -2.91 -12.71
C THR A 52 9.36 -1.48 -12.83
N SER A 53 8.04 -1.30 -12.77
CA SER A 53 7.36 -0.01 -12.79
C SER A 53 6.35 0.12 -11.66
N MET A 54 5.92 1.35 -11.41
CA MET A 54 4.87 1.66 -10.43
C MET A 54 3.95 2.75 -10.99
N VAL A 55 2.68 2.63 -10.70
CA VAL A 55 1.66 3.65 -10.95
C VAL A 55 1.07 4.08 -9.62
N ILE A 56 0.99 5.39 -9.42
CA ILE A 56 0.21 6.03 -8.37
C ILE A 56 -1.06 6.55 -9.03
N GLU A 57 -2.17 5.89 -8.74
CA GLU A 57 -3.51 6.28 -9.15
C GLU A 57 -4.05 7.26 -8.11
N ILE A 58 -4.46 8.45 -8.53
CA ILE A 58 -4.98 9.49 -7.65
C ILE A 58 -6.42 9.79 -8.07
N ASP A 59 -7.35 9.34 -7.23
CA ASP A 59 -8.78 9.59 -7.39
C ASP A 59 -9.19 10.76 -6.48
N TYR A 60 -9.83 11.76 -7.04
CA TYR A 60 -10.22 12.95 -6.28
C TYR A 60 -11.61 13.46 -6.67
N GLU A 61 -12.36 13.93 -5.70
CA GLU A 61 -13.63 14.60 -5.98
C GLU A 61 -13.44 16.00 -6.58
N PRO A 62 -14.44 16.51 -7.33
CA PRO A 62 -14.36 17.85 -7.89
C PRO A 62 -14.05 18.91 -6.82
N GLY A 63 -12.96 19.64 -7.00
CA GLY A 63 -12.47 20.63 -6.04
C GLY A 63 -11.44 20.12 -5.02
N TYR A 64 -11.21 18.82 -4.95
CA TYR A 64 -10.28 18.18 -3.99
C TYR A 64 -9.00 17.64 -4.64
N ARG A 65 -8.65 18.15 -5.79
CA ARG A 65 -7.41 17.76 -6.46
C ARG A 65 -6.19 18.16 -5.62
N PRO A 66 -5.25 17.23 -5.34
CA PRO A 66 -4.07 17.52 -4.54
C PRO A 66 -3.19 18.61 -5.13
N TYR A 67 -2.41 19.28 -4.31
CA TYR A 67 -1.38 20.20 -4.75
C TYR A 67 -0.32 19.46 -5.57
N ALA A 68 0.13 20.07 -6.66
CA ALA A 68 1.17 19.47 -7.49
C ALA A 68 2.48 19.23 -6.72
N SER A 69 2.81 20.15 -5.81
CA SER A 69 3.99 20.04 -4.94
C SER A 69 3.94 18.83 -4.00
N SER A 70 2.74 18.46 -3.51
CA SER A 70 2.56 17.29 -2.65
C SER A 70 2.86 16.01 -3.42
N VAL A 71 2.34 15.93 -4.65
CA VAL A 71 2.57 14.77 -5.52
C VAL A 71 4.02 14.71 -5.98
N ASP A 72 4.62 15.83 -6.37
CA ASP A 72 6.04 15.89 -6.76
C ASP A 72 6.94 15.44 -5.61
N LEU A 73 6.68 15.89 -4.38
CA LEU A 73 7.42 15.47 -3.19
C LEU A 73 7.27 13.96 -2.95
N LEU A 74 6.06 13.43 -3.06
CA LEU A 74 5.80 11.99 -2.92
C LEU A 74 6.62 11.19 -3.94
N ILE A 75 6.56 11.59 -5.21
CA ILE A 75 7.27 10.88 -6.30
C ILE A 75 8.79 10.94 -6.08
N ASP A 76 9.34 12.07 -5.64
CA ASP A 76 10.75 12.19 -5.30
C ASP A 76 11.14 11.23 -4.16
N ARG A 77 10.30 11.11 -3.12
CA ARG A 77 10.51 10.17 -2.01
C ARG A 77 10.44 8.72 -2.49
N LEU A 78 9.42 8.36 -3.26
CA LEU A 78 9.29 7.01 -3.80
C LEU A 78 10.45 6.64 -4.73
N ASN A 79 10.89 7.52 -5.61
CA ASN A 79 12.06 7.30 -6.45
C ASN A 79 13.35 7.11 -5.64
N SER A 80 13.43 7.67 -4.44
CA SER A 80 14.60 7.50 -3.58
C SER A 80 14.66 6.15 -2.85
N VAL A 81 13.52 5.46 -2.68
CA VAL A 81 13.43 4.23 -1.89
C VAL A 81 12.95 3.02 -2.68
N CYS A 82 12.07 3.19 -3.68
CA CYS A 82 11.54 2.11 -4.51
C CYS A 82 12.46 1.84 -5.70
N ASP A 83 12.87 0.58 -5.87
CA ASP A 83 13.65 0.16 -7.04
C ASP A 83 12.71 -0.12 -8.23
N LYS A 84 12.47 0.91 -9.05
CA LYS A 84 11.58 0.86 -10.22
C LYS A 84 12.30 1.34 -11.48
N PRO A 85 13.13 0.48 -12.09
CA PRO A 85 13.95 0.88 -13.25
C PRO A 85 13.15 1.31 -14.48
N SER A 86 11.88 0.93 -14.60
CA SER A 86 10.96 1.40 -15.65
C SER A 86 10.17 2.65 -15.24
N GLY A 87 10.44 3.21 -14.06
CA GLY A 87 9.88 4.47 -13.57
C GLY A 87 8.62 4.32 -12.73
N ILE A 88 8.27 5.45 -12.10
CA ILE A 88 7.04 5.67 -11.35
C ILE A 88 6.24 6.73 -12.09
N SER A 89 4.98 6.47 -12.41
CA SER A 89 4.06 7.41 -13.05
C SER A 89 2.86 7.71 -12.16
N VAL A 90 2.18 8.82 -12.44
CA VAL A 90 0.96 9.23 -11.75
C VAL A 90 -0.17 9.29 -12.77
N GLU A 91 -1.30 8.72 -12.41
CA GLU A 91 -2.57 8.81 -13.14
C GLU A 91 -3.57 9.57 -12.26
N TYR A 92 -4.44 10.38 -12.88
CA TYR A 92 -5.40 11.22 -12.15
C TYR A 92 -6.79 11.01 -12.70
N ASP A 93 -7.73 10.71 -11.80
CA ASP A 93 -9.14 10.57 -12.15
C ASP A 93 -10.01 11.46 -11.23
N GLU A 94 -10.82 12.31 -11.87
CA GLU A 94 -11.83 13.07 -11.16
C GLU A 94 -13.10 12.23 -11.07
N VAL A 95 -13.46 11.84 -9.85
CA VAL A 95 -14.53 10.88 -9.57
C VAL A 95 -15.53 11.47 -8.54
N ASP A 96 -16.76 10.99 -8.58
CA ASP A 96 -17.75 11.20 -7.52
C ASP A 96 -17.85 9.89 -6.74
N PHE A 97 -17.35 9.87 -5.50
CA PHE A 97 -17.44 8.68 -4.67
C PHE A 97 -18.87 8.38 -4.21
N GLY A 98 -19.79 9.34 -4.33
CA GLY A 98 -21.18 9.16 -3.93
C GLY A 98 -21.32 8.80 -2.44
N HIS A 99 -20.42 9.29 -1.59
CA HIS A 99 -20.43 9.10 -0.15
C HIS A 99 -20.99 10.34 0.53
N GLU A 100 -21.80 10.15 1.57
CA GLU A 100 -22.37 11.24 2.38
C GLU A 100 -21.99 11.05 3.85
N GLY A 101 -21.55 12.12 4.49
CA GLY A 101 -21.18 12.12 5.91
C GLY A 101 -19.68 11.92 6.15
N ALA A 102 -19.35 11.55 7.39
CA ALA A 102 -17.96 11.28 7.77
C ALA A 102 -17.51 9.92 7.25
N TRP A 103 -16.27 9.83 6.84
CA TRP A 103 -15.66 8.62 6.30
C TRP A 103 -15.15 7.71 7.41
N SER A 104 -15.39 6.41 7.28
CA SER A 104 -14.70 5.38 8.05
C SER A 104 -13.62 4.68 7.22
N ALA A 105 -12.72 3.95 7.88
CA ALA A 105 -11.74 3.12 7.18
C ALA A 105 -12.41 2.09 6.25
N GLN A 106 -13.61 1.62 6.59
CA GLN A 106 -14.36 0.69 5.74
C GLN A 106 -14.91 1.40 4.48
N ASP A 107 -15.42 2.63 4.61
CA ASP A 107 -15.89 3.41 3.47
C ASP A 107 -14.74 3.68 2.49
N VAL A 108 -13.56 4.05 3.01
CA VAL A 108 -12.35 4.24 2.19
C VAL A 108 -11.97 2.96 1.45
N ARG A 109 -12.01 1.79 2.11
CA ARG A 109 -11.74 0.50 1.45
C ARG A 109 -12.74 0.21 0.33
N ASP A 110 -14.03 0.36 0.63
CA ASP A 110 -15.10 0.02 -0.30
C ASP A 110 -15.08 0.96 -1.51
N LYS A 111 -14.96 2.27 -1.29
CA LYS A 111 -14.91 3.25 -2.36
C LYS A 111 -13.60 3.18 -3.15
N GLY A 112 -12.47 3.01 -2.47
CA GLY A 112 -11.20 2.76 -3.14
C GLY A 112 -11.26 1.52 -4.04
N TRP A 113 -11.89 0.44 -3.58
CA TRP A 113 -12.05 -0.77 -4.38
C TRP A 113 -12.99 -0.59 -5.57
N GLU A 114 -14.06 0.22 -5.41
CA GLU A 114 -15.00 0.54 -6.48
C GLU A 114 -14.35 1.38 -7.60
N GLN A 115 -13.46 2.29 -7.26
CA GLN A 115 -12.83 3.22 -8.21
C GLN A 115 -11.51 2.71 -8.79
N LYS A 116 -10.88 1.75 -8.14
CA LYS A 116 -9.57 1.25 -8.55
C LYS A 116 -9.57 0.67 -9.97
N ASP A 117 -8.83 1.28 -10.85
CA ASP A 117 -8.71 0.89 -12.26
C ASP A 117 -8.00 -0.45 -12.45
N THR A 118 -7.05 -0.73 -11.56
CA THR A 118 -6.24 -1.94 -11.65
C THR A 118 -6.03 -2.58 -10.29
N SER A 119 -5.74 -3.88 -10.28
CA SER A 119 -5.34 -4.55 -9.05
C SER A 119 -3.95 -4.08 -8.61
N PRO A 120 -3.63 -4.11 -7.28
CA PRO A 120 -2.33 -3.67 -6.75
C PRO A 120 -1.12 -4.31 -7.42
N ARG A 121 -1.30 -5.42 -8.12
CA ARG A 121 -0.27 -6.14 -8.86
C ARG A 121 -0.80 -6.58 -10.22
N GLN A 122 -0.39 -5.91 -11.27
CA GLN A 122 -0.73 -6.27 -12.63
C GLN A 122 0.52 -6.40 -13.51
N GLY A 123 0.79 -7.60 -13.99
CA GLY A 123 1.97 -7.87 -14.81
C GLY A 123 3.25 -7.55 -14.04
N THR A 124 4.05 -6.60 -14.56
CA THR A 124 5.28 -6.10 -13.94
C THR A 124 5.13 -4.71 -13.33
N THR A 125 3.91 -4.23 -13.17
CA THR A 125 3.58 -2.90 -12.61
C THR A 125 2.94 -3.07 -11.23
N LEU A 126 3.43 -2.31 -10.28
CA LEU A 126 2.82 -2.15 -8.95
C LEU A 126 1.89 -0.95 -9.01
N TYR A 127 0.68 -1.08 -8.48
CA TYR A 127 -0.31 -0.01 -8.40
C TYR A 127 -0.60 0.34 -6.94
N TRP A 128 -0.51 1.62 -6.59
CA TRP A 128 -0.99 2.18 -5.34
C TRP A 128 -2.02 3.27 -5.65
N GLN A 129 -3.03 3.36 -4.81
CA GLN A 129 -4.15 4.28 -4.97
C GLN A 129 -4.18 5.28 -3.82
N ILE A 130 -4.44 6.53 -4.16
CA ILE A 130 -4.58 7.64 -3.22
C ILE A 130 -5.91 8.32 -3.49
N LEU A 131 -6.76 8.38 -2.48
CA LEU A 131 -8.07 9.01 -2.56
C LEU A 131 -8.04 10.40 -1.92
N PHE A 132 -8.66 11.36 -2.58
CA PHE A 132 -8.93 12.69 -2.05
C PHE A 132 -10.44 12.93 -2.06
N PRO A 133 -11.16 12.36 -1.09
CA PRO A 133 -12.60 12.52 -0.99
C PRO A 133 -12.97 13.87 -0.39
N ALA A 134 -14.19 14.33 -0.66
CA ALA A 134 -14.85 15.39 0.08
C ALA A 134 -15.24 14.89 1.49
N GLY A 135 -15.25 15.81 2.46
CA GLY A 135 -15.63 15.51 3.85
C GLY A 135 -14.44 15.18 4.74
N THR A 136 -14.76 14.69 5.93
CA THR A 136 -13.81 14.43 7.00
C THR A 136 -13.88 12.96 7.42
N TYR A 137 -12.86 12.47 8.12
CA TYR A 137 -12.90 11.15 8.76
C TYR A 137 -13.84 11.16 9.98
N ASP A 138 -14.32 10.00 10.40
CA ASP A 138 -15.28 9.85 11.51
C ASP A 138 -14.63 10.05 12.90
N SER A 139 -13.31 10.11 12.95
CA SER A 139 -12.55 10.44 14.15
C SER A 139 -11.93 11.84 14.02
N ASP A 140 -12.08 12.65 15.06
CA ASP A 140 -11.52 14.00 15.10
C ASP A 140 -10.00 13.98 14.93
N SER A 141 -9.48 14.93 14.18
CA SER A 141 -8.04 15.15 13.96
C SER A 141 -7.35 14.16 13.02
N VAL A 142 -8.06 13.24 12.39
CA VAL A 142 -7.49 12.37 11.36
C VAL A 142 -7.44 13.14 10.03
N LEU A 143 -6.24 13.30 9.48
CA LEU A 143 -5.99 14.01 8.23
C LEU A 143 -5.86 13.07 7.04
N GLY A 144 -5.52 11.80 7.29
CA GLY A 144 -5.39 10.75 6.31
C GLY A 144 -5.46 9.38 6.95
N VAL A 145 -5.60 8.35 6.16
CA VAL A 145 -5.64 6.95 6.62
C VAL A 145 -5.10 6.01 5.57
N ALA A 146 -4.30 5.04 5.99
CA ALA A 146 -3.88 3.92 5.15
C ALA A 146 -4.73 2.69 5.50
N VAL A 147 -5.55 2.21 4.57
CA VAL A 147 -6.58 1.19 4.86
C VAL A 147 -6.20 -0.23 4.46
N ASP A 148 -5.27 -0.37 3.51
CA ASP A 148 -4.76 -1.67 3.07
C ASP A 148 -3.31 -1.55 2.54
N ALA A 149 -2.79 -2.58 1.87
CA ALA A 149 -1.40 -2.60 1.38
C ALA A 149 -1.13 -1.66 0.20
N SER A 150 -2.15 -1.01 -0.36
CA SER A 150 -2.05 -0.23 -1.60
C SER A 150 -2.95 1.00 -1.65
N THR A 151 -3.74 1.27 -0.62
CA THR A 151 -4.75 2.34 -0.62
C THR A 151 -4.60 3.24 0.59
N VAL A 152 -4.54 4.54 0.33
CA VAL A 152 -4.60 5.59 1.35
C VAL A 152 -5.67 6.61 0.97
N ALA A 153 -6.19 7.35 1.94
CA ALA A 153 -7.04 8.51 1.71
C ALA A 153 -6.54 9.71 2.50
N LEU A 154 -6.70 10.91 1.93
CA LEU A 154 -6.43 12.18 2.59
C LEU A 154 -7.70 13.01 2.59
N PHE A 155 -8.02 13.59 3.74
CA PHE A 155 -9.24 14.38 3.96
C PHE A 155 -8.92 15.87 3.87
N SER A 156 -9.07 16.45 2.68
CA SER A 156 -8.69 17.84 2.42
C SER A 156 -9.45 18.82 3.31
N ASP A 157 -10.72 18.55 3.65
CA ASP A 157 -11.47 19.41 4.58
C ASP A 157 -10.82 19.44 5.98
N SER A 158 -10.33 18.29 6.49
CA SER A 158 -9.59 18.23 7.75
C SER A 158 -8.19 18.88 7.63
N ILE A 159 -7.55 18.76 6.46
CA ILE A 159 -6.25 19.39 6.19
C ILE A 159 -6.38 20.91 6.13
N ASP A 160 -7.45 21.43 5.52
CA ASP A 160 -7.76 22.88 5.45
C ASP A 160 -7.98 23.47 6.85
N GLU A 161 -8.58 22.71 7.76
CA GLU A 161 -8.78 23.12 9.16
C GLU A 161 -7.50 23.04 10.00
N ALA A 162 -6.49 22.32 9.56
CA ALA A 162 -5.23 22.11 10.28
C ALA A 162 -4.18 23.20 9.99
N ASP A 163 -4.51 24.24 9.21
CA ASP A 163 -3.61 25.35 8.99
C ASP A 163 -3.26 26.06 10.31
N GLY A 164 -2.00 26.42 10.48
CA GLY A 164 -1.51 27.02 11.71
C GLY A 164 -1.81 28.52 11.80
N PRO A 165 -1.60 29.14 12.98
CA PRO A 165 -1.73 30.57 13.19
C PRO A 165 -0.90 31.35 12.16
N PHE A 166 -1.52 32.35 11.53
CA PHE A 166 -0.90 33.16 10.48
C PHE A 166 -0.56 32.37 9.19
N GLY A 167 -1.28 31.23 8.91
CA GLY A 167 -1.06 30.38 7.74
C GLY A 167 0.28 29.63 7.77
N ARG A 168 0.73 29.24 8.93
CA ARG A 168 1.95 28.42 9.10
C ARG A 168 1.75 27.31 10.15
N PRO A 169 1.90 26.02 9.76
CA PRO A 169 2.12 25.58 8.39
C PRO A 169 0.97 26.01 7.46
N SER A 170 1.23 26.14 6.17
CA SER A 170 0.19 26.34 5.18
C SER A 170 -0.58 25.04 4.94
N VAL A 171 -1.79 25.10 4.38
CA VAL A 171 -2.55 23.93 3.93
C VAL A 171 -1.70 23.02 3.04
N GLU A 172 -0.97 23.60 2.08
CA GLU A 172 -0.06 22.87 1.21
C GLU A 172 1.07 22.17 1.99
N ASP A 173 1.67 22.81 3.01
CA ASP A 173 2.69 22.18 3.85
C ASP A 173 2.13 21.01 4.66
N VAL A 174 0.88 21.13 5.12
CA VAL A 174 0.17 20.06 5.83
C VAL A 174 -0.09 18.90 4.87
N GLU A 175 -0.70 19.15 3.70
CA GLU A 175 -0.96 18.11 2.70
C GLU A 175 0.33 17.39 2.28
N ASN A 176 1.41 18.13 2.01
CA ASN A 176 2.74 17.57 1.70
C ASN A 176 3.18 16.56 2.76
N SER A 177 3.00 16.89 4.02
CA SER A 177 3.44 16.07 5.14
C SER A 177 2.54 14.85 5.32
N VAL A 178 1.22 15.04 5.27
CA VAL A 178 0.23 13.97 5.43
C VAL A 178 0.34 12.95 4.30
N LEU A 179 0.45 13.40 3.03
CA LEU A 179 0.57 12.49 1.89
C LEU A 179 1.79 11.58 2.01
N VAL A 180 2.94 12.14 2.36
CA VAL A 180 4.16 11.33 2.56
C VAL A 180 4.03 10.40 3.77
N HIS A 181 3.35 10.85 4.83
CA HIS A 181 3.10 10.06 6.03
C HIS A 181 2.24 8.83 5.73
N GLU A 182 1.08 9.03 5.11
CA GLU A 182 0.15 7.92 4.79
C GLU A 182 0.76 6.90 3.82
N VAL A 183 1.48 7.38 2.81
CA VAL A 183 2.22 6.47 1.92
C VAL A 183 3.38 5.79 2.65
N GLY A 184 3.93 6.40 3.69
CA GLY A 184 4.87 5.78 4.62
C GLY A 184 4.31 4.51 5.27
N HIS A 185 3.01 4.48 5.58
CA HIS A 185 2.34 3.27 6.07
C HIS A 185 2.34 2.15 5.03
N LEU A 186 2.17 2.47 3.75
CA LEU A 186 2.30 1.48 2.67
C LEU A 186 3.73 0.93 2.54
N LEU A 187 4.72 1.71 2.98
CA LEU A 187 6.12 1.28 3.10
C LEU A 187 6.41 0.49 4.39
N GLY A 188 5.40 0.22 5.20
CA GLY A 188 5.53 -0.57 6.42
C GLY A 188 6.09 0.20 7.61
N LEU A 189 6.01 1.54 7.60
CA LEU A 189 6.43 2.38 8.73
C LEU A 189 5.38 2.41 9.85
N VAL A 190 4.69 1.30 10.04
CA VAL A 190 3.76 1.01 11.13
C VAL A 190 4.07 -0.36 11.72
N ASN A 191 3.68 -0.61 12.95
CA ASN A 191 3.96 -1.87 13.67
C ASN A 191 3.01 -3.03 13.30
N LEU A 192 2.51 -3.11 12.08
CA LEU A 192 1.57 -4.16 11.64
C LEU A 192 2.27 -5.32 10.93
N VAL A 193 3.17 -5.02 9.98
CA VAL A 193 3.89 -6.03 9.18
C VAL A 193 5.33 -6.15 9.64
N TYR A 194 5.96 -5.02 9.92
CA TYR A 194 7.34 -4.90 10.36
C TYR A 194 7.39 -4.20 11.70
N GLN A 195 8.30 -4.62 12.56
CA GLN A 195 8.50 -3.95 13.83
C GLN A 195 9.30 -2.67 13.61
N SER A 196 8.70 -1.52 13.90
CA SER A 196 9.38 -0.23 13.87
C SER A 196 10.27 -0.07 15.11
N PRO A 197 11.43 0.57 15.00
CA PRO A 197 12.24 0.94 16.17
C PRO A 197 11.59 2.06 17.03
N VAL A 198 10.59 2.74 16.51
CA VAL A 198 9.77 3.73 17.21
C VAL A 198 8.33 3.25 17.13
N ASP A 199 7.68 3.14 18.29
CA ASP A 199 6.26 2.82 18.30
C ASP A 199 5.50 3.94 17.60
N HIS A 200 4.85 3.56 16.53
CA HIS A 200 3.93 4.37 15.79
C HIS A 200 2.75 3.47 15.43
N GLU A 201 1.68 3.68 16.14
CA GLU A 201 0.39 3.05 15.85
C GLU A 201 -0.53 4.15 15.35
N ASP A 202 -1.18 3.93 14.21
CA ASP A 202 -2.33 4.75 13.86
C ASP A 202 -3.37 4.52 14.95
N PRO A 203 -3.90 5.58 15.56
CA PRO A 203 -5.04 5.45 16.45
C PRO A 203 -6.27 5.14 15.59
N ASP A 204 -6.52 3.84 15.35
CA ASP A 204 -7.78 3.37 14.78
C ASP A 204 -8.94 3.55 15.77
#